data_29a8abbfc3781a26b1bdf3d37ab781ad
#
_entry.id   29a8abbfc3781a26b1bdf3d37ab781ad
#
_cell.length_a   1.000
_cell.length_b   1.000
_cell.length_c   1.000
_cell.angle_alpha   90.00
_cell.angle_beta   90.00
_cell.angle_gamma   90.00
#
_symmetry.space_group_name_H-M   'P 1'
#
loop_
_entity.id
_entity.type
_entity.pdbx_description
1 polymer ?
#
loop_
_entity_poly.entity_id
_entity_poly.type
_entity_poly.pdbx_seq_one_letter_code
_entity_poly.pdbx_strand_id
1 'polypeptide(L)'
;MSEHRVGNANQSVIINSVDRTIDIIEYLYLQDKGVSISQISKDLGLYKSTVYRTLATLQNRGYIEQNVSNEMYSLGPKIYALKGSEAPEQKLVEIILPYLKQLNDKYCDSVNLGVLDVDGEGMYRIRLLAECASKSVLGVKVDIESMSECYCASLGKCLLAFSDNVDLSVYESSPMTKFTDSTITTVEELEKELEKIKKCGYACDDEEREVGLFCVGVPIFKNGKVIAAMSLAGPKFRRMDGEFQEKINFMKDLSAEITRELFVK
;
A
#
# COMPACT_ATOMS: atom_id res chain seq x y z
N MET A 1 7.37 -13.25 20.85
CA MET A 1 6.66 -14.49 20.55
C MET A 1 6.80 -14.70 19.05
N SER A 2 7.52 -15.74 18.75
CA SER A 2 7.86 -16.20 17.41
C SER A 2 6.64 -16.82 16.75
N GLU A 3 6.34 -16.42 15.51
CA GLU A 3 5.80 -17.27 14.45
C GLU A 3 5.36 -16.39 13.27
N HIS A 4 6.30 -16.08 12.37
CA HIS A 4 5.98 -15.85 10.97
C HIS A 4 7.05 -16.54 10.13
N ARG A 5 6.93 -17.86 10.03
CA ARG A 5 7.55 -18.62 8.96
C ARG A 5 6.46 -18.97 7.97
N VAL A 6 6.52 -18.32 6.82
CA VAL A 6 5.78 -18.71 5.63
C VAL A 6 6.05 -20.19 5.35
N GLY A 7 4.99 -20.97 5.29
CA GLY A 7 5.04 -22.40 5.04
C GLY A 7 5.52 -22.73 3.64
N ASN A 8 6.43 -23.71 3.59
CA ASN A 8 6.74 -24.60 2.48
C ASN A 8 6.91 -24.02 1.07
N ALA A 9 8.03 -23.29 0.86
CA ALA A 9 8.67 -23.27 -0.45
C ALA A 9 10.15 -23.60 -0.26
N ASN A 10 10.51 -24.84 -0.62
CA ASN A 10 11.87 -25.30 -0.95
C ASN A 10 13.00 -24.88 0.01
N GLN A 11 13.07 -25.43 1.21
CA GLN A 11 14.20 -25.25 2.16
C GLN A 11 15.58 -25.62 1.58
N SER A 12 15.65 -26.27 0.42
CA SER A 12 16.88 -26.67 -0.26
C SER A 12 17.54 -25.54 -1.09
N VAL A 13 16.90 -24.38 -1.25
CA VAL A 13 17.40 -23.26 -2.08
C VAL A 13 17.84 -22.07 -1.24
N ILE A 14 17.56 -22.05 0.06
CA ILE A 14 17.91 -20.92 0.96
C ILE A 14 19.40 -20.99 1.35
N ILE A 15 20.12 -19.90 1.06
CA ILE A 15 21.51 -19.73 1.50
C ILE A 15 21.49 -19.17 2.94
N ASN A 16 21.66 -20.01 3.94
CA ASN A 16 21.57 -19.67 5.35
C ASN A 16 22.40 -18.44 5.78
N SER A 17 23.53 -18.18 5.13
CA SER A 17 24.34 -16.99 5.45
C SER A 17 23.72 -15.70 4.96
N VAL A 18 22.99 -15.74 3.85
CA VAL A 18 22.24 -14.61 3.30
C VAL A 18 21.01 -14.35 4.16
N ASP A 19 20.25 -15.40 4.46
CA ASP A 19 19.06 -15.35 5.31
C ASP A 19 19.36 -14.68 6.66
N ARG A 20 20.38 -15.17 7.38
CA ARG A 20 20.84 -14.56 8.64
C ARG A 20 21.31 -13.12 8.51
N THR A 21 21.84 -12.75 7.35
CA THR A 21 22.26 -11.37 7.09
C THR A 21 21.04 -10.46 6.96
N ILE A 22 20.00 -10.94 6.30
CA ILE A 22 18.71 -10.24 6.18
C ILE A 22 18.04 -10.12 7.54
N ASP A 23 17.97 -11.21 8.34
CA ASP A 23 17.44 -11.19 9.71
C ASP A 23 18.10 -10.09 10.58
N ILE A 24 19.42 -9.91 10.47
CA ILE A 24 20.13 -8.87 11.22
C ILE A 24 19.76 -7.47 10.74
N ILE A 25 19.63 -7.25 9.43
CA ILE A 25 19.23 -5.95 8.86
C ILE A 25 17.81 -5.60 9.30
N GLU A 26 16.86 -6.52 9.16
CA GLU A 26 15.47 -6.35 9.56
C GLU A 26 15.32 -6.11 11.06
N TYR A 27 16.07 -6.87 11.87
CA TYR A 27 16.10 -6.66 13.32
C TYR A 27 16.56 -5.24 13.68
N LEU A 28 17.66 -4.75 13.06
CA LEU A 28 18.15 -3.39 13.30
C LEU A 28 17.20 -2.31 12.79
N TYR A 29 16.45 -2.59 11.73
CA TYR A 29 15.43 -1.66 11.20
C TYR A 29 14.30 -1.40 12.21
N LEU A 30 13.92 -2.41 12.99
CA LEU A 30 12.86 -2.31 14.02
C LEU A 30 13.33 -1.66 15.33
N GLN A 31 14.60 -1.26 15.44
CA GLN A 31 15.14 -0.69 16.67
C GLN A 31 15.24 0.84 16.58
N ASP A 32 14.67 1.54 17.54
CA ASP A 32 14.78 3.01 17.67
C ASP A 32 16.17 3.49 18.10
N LYS A 33 16.98 2.58 18.64
CA LYS A 33 18.32 2.87 19.19
C LYS A 33 19.31 1.80 18.75
N GLY A 34 20.58 2.19 18.71
CA GLY A 34 21.67 1.24 18.44
C GLY A 34 21.66 0.04 19.38
N VAL A 35 22.06 -1.13 18.88
CA VAL A 35 21.97 -2.42 19.58
C VAL A 35 23.35 -3.08 19.67
N SER A 36 23.64 -3.76 20.80
CA SER A 36 24.89 -4.48 20.98
C SER A 36 24.88 -5.85 20.29
N ILE A 37 26.07 -6.38 19.94
CA ILE A 37 26.22 -7.74 19.41
C ILE A 37 25.58 -8.80 20.35
N SER A 38 25.69 -8.59 21.66
CA SER A 38 25.12 -9.53 22.63
C SER A 38 23.59 -9.56 22.57
N GLN A 39 22.95 -8.40 22.36
CA GLN A 39 21.51 -8.31 22.25
C GLN A 39 21.05 -8.94 20.93
N ILE A 40 21.65 -8.60 19.79
CA ILE A 40 21.34 -9.20 18.48
C ILE A 40 21.48 -10.73 18.54
N SER A 41 22.61 -11.22 19.11
CA SER A 41 22.88 -12.65 19.28
C SER A 41 21.79 -13.36 20.08
N LYS A 42 21.32 -12.75 21.17
CA LYS A 42 20.29 -13.29 22.05
C LYS A 42 18.93 -13.32 21.38
N ASP A 43 18.52 -12.20 20.77
CA ASP A 43 17.17 -12.02 20.25
C ASP A 43 16.95 -12.83 18.95
N LEU A 44 17.98 -12.95 18.10
CA LEU A 44 17.92 -13.76 16.88
C LEU A 44 18.38 -15.22 17.05
N GLY A 45 18.85 -15.62 18.25
CA GLY A 45 19.35 -16.97 18.49
C GLY A 45 20.62 -17.31 17.70
N LEU A 46 21.42 -16.32 17.32
CA LEU A 46 22.62 -16.47 16.51
C LEU A 46 23.88 -16.48 17.40
N TYR A 47 24.92 -17.23 17.01
CA TYR A 47 26.21 -17.15 17.69
C TYR A 47 26.84 -15.76 17.55
N LYS A 48 27.41 -15.20 18.61
CA LYS A 48 28.09 -13.89 18.61
C LYS A 48 29.14 -13.76 17.51
N SER A 49 29.86 -14.83 17.21
CA SER A 49 30.87 -14.86 16.13
C SER A 49 30.23 -14.70 14.74
N THR A 50 29.04 -15.25 14.54
CA THR A 50 28.29 -15.09 13.30
C THR A 50 27.79 -13.65 13.18
N VAL A 51 27.16 -13.10 14.23
CA VAL A 51 26.68 -11.71 14.27
C VAL A 51 27.85 -10.75 14.00
N TYR A 52 28.97 -10.92 14.70
CA TYR A 52 30.15 -10.06 14.51
C TYR A 52 30.67 -10.08 13.08
N ARG A 53 30.83 -11.25 12.45
CA ARG A 53 31.29 -11.34 11.05
C ARG A 53 30.32 -10.73 10.06
N THR A 54 29.03 -10.89 10.27
CA THR A 54 28.00 -10.30 9.44
C THR A 54 27.99 -8.78 9.58
N LEU A 55 28.00 -8.25 10.81
CA LEU A 55 28.07 -6.82 11.08
C LEU A 55 29.34 -6.18 10.51
N ALA A 56 30.51 -6.82 10.68
CA ALA A 56 31.76 -6.33 10.10
C ALA A 56 31.71 -6.27 8.56
N THR A 57 31.09 -7.27 7.93
CA THR A 57 30.90 -7.28 6.47
C THR A 57 29.99 -6.15 6.02
N LEU A 58 28.84 -5.96 6.68
CA LEU A 58 27.87 -4.91 6.37
C LEU A 58 28.43 -3.52 6.66
N GLN A 59 29.19 -3.36 7.74
CA GLN A 59 29.86 -2.10 8.11
C GLN A 59 30.93 -1.71 7.08
N ASN A 60 31.78 -2.67 6.66
CA ASN A 60 32.77 -2.42 5.60
C ASN A 60 32.13 -1.97 4.28
N ARG A 61 30.89 -2.33 4.04
CA ARG A 61 30.10 -1.93 2.87
C ARG A 61 29.22 -0.72 3.09
N GLY A 62 29.16 -0.16 4.32
CA GLY A 62 28.40 1.03 4.69
C GLY A 62 26.90 0.81 4.90
N TYR A 63 26.44 -0.45 4.98
CA TYR A 63 25.04 -0.79 5.27
C TYR A 63 24.69 -0.70 6.77
N ILE A 64 25.69 -0.84 7.63
CA ILE A 64 25.60 -0.72 9.08
C ILE A 64 26.70 0.21 9.55
N GLU A 65 26.47 0.93 10.63
CA GLU A 65 27.45 1.74 11.33
C GLU A 65 27.53 1.34 12.81
N GLN A 66 28.70 1.52 13.39
CA GLN A 66 28.94 1.35 14.81
C GLN A 66 29.23 2.70 15.44
N ASN A 67 28.52 3.04 16.48
CA ASN A 67 28.79 4.22 17.28
C ASN A 67 30.05 3.98 18.11
N VAL A 68 31.08 4.81 17.88
CA VAL A 68 32.42 4.67 18.50
C VAL A 68 32.39 4.84 20.01
N SER A 69 31.42 5.60 20.55
CA SER A 69 31.38 5.92 22.00
C SER A 69 30.73 4.81 22.85
N ASN A 70 29.81 4.02 22.28
CA ASN A 70 29.06 3.02 23.04
C ASN A 70 29.04 1.63 22.39
N GLU A 71 29.80 1.45 21.30
CA GLU A 71 29.93 0.19 20.55
C GLU A 71 28.61 -0.39 20.02
N MET A 72 27.52 0.41 19.98
CA MET A 72 26.21 -0.01 19.47
C MET A 72 26.15 0.08 17.95
N TYR A 73 25.43 -0.86 17.34
CA TYR A 73 25.22 -0.96 15.89
C TYR A 73 23.85 -0.45 15.50
N SER A 74 23.80 0.27 14.38
CA SER A 74 22.58 0.78 13.74
C SER A 74 22.68 0.67 12.22
N LEU A 75 21.58 0.90 11.52
CA LEU A 75 21.59 0.95 10.07
C LEU A 75 22.45 2.12 9.58
N GLY A 76 23.31 1.84 8.61
CA GLY A 76 24.19 2.84 8.00
C GLY A 76 23.53 3.58 6.82
N PRO A 77 24.12 4.72 6.40
CA PRO A 77 23.54 5.59 5.38
C PRO A 77 23.31 4.89 4.03
N LYS A 78 24.03 3.83 3.73
CA LYS A 78 23.87 3.12 2.47
C LYS A 78 22.55 2.34 2.38
N ILE A 79 21.94 1.91 3.49
CA ILE A 79 20.59 1.34 3.52
C ILE A 79 19.58 2.39 3.02
N TYR A 80 19.71 3.62 3.52
CA TYR A 80 18.85 4.73 3.11
C TYR A 80 19.14 5.18 1.68
N ALA A 81 20.39 5.08 1.24
CA ALA A 81 20.77 5.38 -0.14
C ALA A 81 20.29 4.30 -1.16
N LEU A 82 20.02 3.07 -0.74
CA LEU A 82 19.34 2.09 -1.59
C LEU A 82 17.88 2.49 -1.88
N LYS A 83 17.27 3.26 -0.98
CA LYS A 83 16.00 3.99 -1.24
C LYS A 83 16.18 5.14 -2.26
N GLY A 84 17.40 5.51 -2.58
CA GLY A 84 17.78 6.77 -3.22
C GLY A 84 17.88 6.81 -4.74
N SER A 85 17.44 5.81 -5.49
CA SER A 85 16.71 6.10 -6.73
C SER A 85 15.26 6.27 -6.28
N GLU A 86 14.66 7.45 -6.46
CA GLU A 86 13.24 7.70 -6.20
C GLU A 86 12.48 6.42 -6.53
N ALA A 87 11.90 5.78 -5.49
CA ALA A 87 11.16 4.56 -5.74
C ALA A 87 10.17 4.90 -6.86
N PRO A 88 9.93 4.04 -7.85
CA PRO A 88 9.04 4.35 -8.98
C PRO A 88 7.72 4.95 -8.52
N GLU A 89 7.28 4.61 -7.32
CA GLU A 89 6.10 5.11 -6.64
C GLU A 89 6.24 6.55 -6.14
N GLN A 90 7.42 6.96 -5.68
CA GLN A 90 7.65 8.35 -5.23
C GLN A 90 7.56 9.32 -6.39
N LYS A 91 8.14 8.94 -7.54
CA LYS A 91 8.01 9.69 -8.79
C LYS A 91 6.55 9.69 -9.30
N LEU A 92 5.84 8.58 -9.14
CA LEU A 92 4.42 8.50 -9.46
C LEU A 92 3.60 9.48 -8.59
N VAL A 93 3.87 9.51 -7.27
CA VAL A 93 3.22 10.44 -6.34
C VAL A 93 3.51 11.89 -6.72
N GLU A 94 4.76 12.24 -7.03
CA GLU A 94 5.14 13.61 -7.42
C GLU A 94 4.36 14.09 -8.65
N ILE A 95 4.16 13.22 -9.64
CA ILE A 95 3.39 13.55 -10.84
C ILE A 95 1.89 13.70 -10.52
N ILE A 96 1.33 12.82 -9.68
CA ILE A 96 -0.13 12.76 -9.45
C ILE A 96 -0.58 13.75 -8.37
N LEU A 97 0.26 14.07 -7.39
CA LEU A 97 -0.11 14.91 -6.24
C LEU A 97 -0.76 16.27 -6.61
N PRO A 98 -0.34 17.00 -7.66
CA PRO A 98 -1.03 18.22 -8.08
C PRO A 98 -2.50 17.99 -8.45
N TYR A 99 -2.82 16.87 -9.10
CA TYR A 99 -4.18 16.50 -9.49
C TYR A 99 -5.04 16.10 -8.28
N LEU A 100 -4.44 15.38 -7.31
CA LEU A 100 -5.14 15.08 -6.04
C LEU A 100 -5.49 16.36 -5.30
N LYS A 101 -4.57 17.33 -5.25
CA LYS A 101 -4.82 18.64 -4.63
C LYS A 101 -5.93 19.40 -5.36
N GLN A 102 -5.95 19.40 -6.70
CA GLN A 102 -7.02 20.02 -7.49
C GLN A 102 -8.39 19.42 -7.15
N LEU A 103 -8.47 18.10 -7.02
CA LEU A 103 -9.70 17.40 -6.64
C LEU A 103 -10.12 17.76 -5.20
N ASN A 104 -9.17 17.75 -4.25
CA ASN A 104 -9.39 18.13 -2.86
C ASN A 104 -9.80 19.60 -2.70
N ASP A 105 -9.19 20.51 -3.48
CA ASP A 105 -9.55 21.94 -3.49
C ASP A 105 -10.98 22.17 -3.96
N LYS A 106 -11.42 21.41 -4.98
CA LYS A 106 -12.76 21.57 -5.55
C LYS A 106 -13.86 21.03 -4.64
N TYR A 107 -13.66 19.85 -4.03
CA TYR A 107 -14.74 19.15 -3.31
C TYR A 107 -14.56 19.12 -1.79
N CYS A 108 -13.41 19.53 -1.27
CA CYS A 108 -13.08 19.57 0.15
C CYS A 108 -13.15 18.23 0.90
N ASP A 109 -13.34 17.12 0.21
CA ASP A 109 -13.36 15.76 0.75
C ASP A 109 -11.94 15.14 0.72
N SER A 110 -11.71 14.04 1.44
CA SER A 110 -10.42 13.32 1.41
C SER A 110 -10.18 12.73 0.03
N VAL A 111 -8.96 12.92 -0.49
CA VAL A 111 -8.54 12.35 -1.77
C VAL A 111 -7.36 11.43 -1.53
N ASN A 112 -7.47 10.19 -1.99
CA ASN A 112 -6.46 9.16 -1.76
C ASN A 112 -5.93 8.64 -3.09
N LEU A 113 -4.63 8.30 -3.11
CA LEU A 113 -3.96 7.56 -4.17
C LEU A 113 -3.53 6.21 -3.62
N GLY A 114 -3.88 5.13 -4.29
CA GLY A 114 -3.50 3.78 -3.87
C GLY A 114 -3.10 2.89 -5.03
N VAL A 115 -2.36 1.84 -4.70
CA VAL A 115 -1.93 0.76 -5.60
C VAL A 115 -2.42 -0.57 -5.09
N LEU A 116 -2.53 -1.54 -6.00
CA LEU A 116 -2.80 -2.93 -5.63
C LEU A 116 -1.54 -3.56 -5.07
N ASP A 117 -1.67 -4.17 -3.92
CA ASP A 117 -0.62 -4.95 -3.27
C ASP A 117 -1.16 -6.33 -2.88
N VAL A 118 -0.28 -7.23 -2.50
CA VAL A 118 -0.63 -8.57 -2.04
C VAL A 118 0.06 -8.79 -0.70
N ASP A 119 -0.71 -9.11 0.33
CA ASP A 119 -0.16 -9.34 1.66
C ASP A 119 0.55 -10.72 1.78
N GLY A 120 1.14 -10.99 2.96
CA GLY A 120 1.84 -12.24 3.24
C GLY A 120 0.98 -13.51 3.18
N GLU A 121 -0.35 -13.37 3.13
CA GLU A 121 -1.34 -14.45 3.00
C GLU A 121 -1.86 -14.61 1.57
N GLY A 122 -1.37 -13.79 0.65
CA GLY A 122 -1.77 -13.80 -0.76
C GLY A 122 -3.05 -13.01 -1.05
N MET A 123 -3.56 -12.23 -0.07
CA MET A 123 -4.77 -11.43 -0.24
C MET A 123 -4.49 -10.09 -0.90
N TYR A 124 -5.37 -9.66 -1.79
CA TYR A 124 -5.30 -8.35 -2.41
C TYR A 124 -5.59 -7.25 -1.39
N ARG A 125 -4.70 -6.27 -1.34
CA ARG A 125 -4.77 -5.12 -0.42
C ARG A 125 -4.59 -3.82 -1.19
N ILE A 126 -5.15 -2.75 -0.62
CA ILE A 126 -4.84 -1.39 -1.06
C ILE A 126 -3.67 -0.91 -0.22
N ARG A 127 -2.59 -0.50 -0.86
CA ARG A 127 -1.53 0.25 -0.21
C ARG A 127 -1.62 1.70 -0.66
N LEU A 128 -1.84 2.61 0.29
CA LEU A 128 -1.93 4.04 0.00
C LEU A 128 -0.54 4.62 -0.25
N LEU A 129 -0.43 5.45 -1.28
CA LEU A 129 0.79 6.17 -1.65
C LEU A 129 0.73 7.65 -1.24
N ALA A 130 -0.45 8.25 -1.25
CA ALA A 130 -0.66 9.64 -0.86
C ALA A 130 -2.10 9.89 -0.42
N GLU A 131 -2.27 10.89 0.45
CA GLU A 131 -3.55 11.43 0.89
C GLU A 131 -3.53 12.96 0.82
N CYS A 132 -4.62 13.56 0.36
CA CYS A 132 -4.98 14.93 0.63
C CYS A 132 -6.15 14.91 1.62
N ALA A 133 -5.89 15.24 2.88
CA ALA A 133 -6.89 15.19 3.93
C ALA A 133 -8.09 16.12 3.63
N SER A 134 -9.27 15.73 4.11
CA SER A 134 -10.47 16.55 3.99
C SER A 134 -10.26 17.94 4.60
N LYS A 135 -10.72 18.96 3.88
CA LYS A 135 -10.77 20.35 4.36
C LYS A 135 -12.05 20.65 5.14
N SER A 136 -12.98 19.74 5.14
CA SER A 136 -14.26 19.86 5.83
C SER A 136 -14.15 19.43 7.29
N VAL A 137 -14.96 20.02 8.18
CA VAL A 137 -15.05 19.66 9.60
C VAL A 137 -15.48 18.19 9.76
N LEU A 138 -16.42 17.72 8.94
CA LEU A 138 -16.79 16.32 8.82
C LEU A 138 -16.02 15.73 7.64
N GLY A 139 -14.88 15.13 7.90
CA GLY A 139 -14.02 14.49 6.89
C GLY A 139 -13.73 13.05 7.26
N VAL A 140 -13.39 12.27 6.26
CA VAL A 140 -12.87 10.90 6.43
C VAL A 140 -11.37 11.01 6.66
N LYS A 141 -10.87 10.35 7.71
CA LYS A 141 -9.43 10.19 7.94
C LYS A 141 -9.05 8.76 7.58
N VAL A 142 -8.09 8.61 6.71
CA VAL A 142 -7.54 7.31 6.31
C VAL A 142 -6.14 7.19 6.90
N ASP A 143 -5.81 6.01 7.39
CA ASP A 143 -4.45 5.72 7.86
C ASP A 143 -3.60 5.22 6.68
N ILE A 144 -2.61 6.03 6.29
CA ILE A 144 -1.72 5.74 5.14
C ILE A 144 -0.85 4.50 5.41
N GLU A 145 -0.58 4.17 6.67
CA GLU A 145 0.27 3.02 7.02
C GLU A 145 -0.53 1.70 7.04
N SER A 146 -1.86 1.77 7.01
CA SER A 146 -2.71 0.58 7.01
C SER A 146 -2.95 0.04 5.61
N MET A 147 -2.86 -1.27 5.45
CA MET A 147 -3.38 -1.98 4.27
C MET A 147 -4.89 -2.20 4.44
N SER A 148 -5.66 -1.84 3.43
CA SER A 148 -7.12 -1.96 3.44
C SER A 148 -7.60 -3.02 2.46
N GLU A 149 -8.75 -3.61 2.74
CA GLU A 149 -9.40 -4.60 1.89
C GLU A 149 -9.83 -4.00 0.56
N CYS A 150 -9.63 -4.76 -0.54
CA CYS A 150 -9.99 -4.33 -1.88
C CYS A 150 -11.47 -4.44 -2.18
N TYR A 151 -12.16 -5.46 -1.66
CA TYR A 151 -13.53 -5.80 -2.05
C TYR A 151 -14.60 -4.80 -1.57
N CYS A 152 -14.33 -4.02 -0.53
CA CYS A 152 -15.28 -3.09 0.09
C CYS A 152 -14.84 -1.61 0.02
N ALA A 153 -13.88 -1.28 -0.83
CA ALA A 153 -13.40 0.08 -1.02
C ALA A 153 -13.36 0.46 -2.49
N SER A 154 -13.73 1.69 -2.83
CA SER A 154 -13.77 2.16 -4.22
C SER A 154 -12.41 2.08 -4.92
N LEU A 155 -11.31 2.40 -4.22
CA LEU A 155 -9.93 2.23 -4.73
C LEU A 155 -9.65 0.76 -5.08
N GLY A 156 -9.93 -0.14 -4.14
CA GLY A 156 -9.64 -1.56 -4.29
C GLY A 156 -10.43 -2.20 -5.41
N LYS A 157 -11.75 -1.92 -5.47
CA LYS A 157 -12.60 -2.43 -6.56
C LYS A 157 -12.16 -1.91 -7.93
N CYS A 158 -11.71 -0.65 -8.04
CA CYS A 158 -11.08 -0.13 -9.26
C CYS A 158 -9.82 -0.91 -9.62
N LEU A 159 -8.92 -1.11 -8.66
CA LEU A 159 -7.66 -1.81 -8.90
C LEU A 159 -7.90 -3.26 -9.31
N LEU A 160 -8.79 -3.98 -8.62
CA LEU A 160 -9.16 -5.36 -8.97
C LEU A 160 -9.80 -5.44 -10.37
N ALA A 161 -10.70 -4.49 -10.71
CA ALA A 161 -11.41 -4.52 -11.97
C ALA A 161 -10.51 -4.36 -13.19
N PHE A 162 -9.46 -3.55 -13.09
CA PHE A 162 -8.61 -3.19 -14.23
C PHE A 162 -7.22 -3.83 -14.21
N SER A 163 -6.84 -4.55 -13.13
CA SER A 163 -5.57 -5.27 -13.07
C SER A 163 -5.63 -6.56 -13.89
N ASP A 164 -4.50 -6.86 -14.55
CA ASP A 164 -4.32 -8.14 -15.23
C ASP A 164 -4.09 -9.26 -14.19
N ASN A 165 -4.59 -10.47 -14.50
CA ASN A 165 -4.32 -11.69 -13.72
C ASN A 165 -4.75 -11.66 -12.25
N VAL A 166 -5.83 -10.95 -11.92
CA VAL A 166 -6.45 -11.03 -10.59
C VAL A 166 -7.16 -12.38 -10.44
N ASP A 167 -6.74 -13.14 -9.43
CA ASP A 167 -7.36 -14.41 -9.07
C ASP A 167 -8.27 -14.20 -7.85
N LEU A 168 -9.58 -14.16 -8.07
CA LEU A 168 -10.55 -13.94 -7.00
C LEU A 168 -10.79 -15.18 -6.13
N SER A 169 -10.25 -16.37 -6.50
CA SER A 169 -10.37 -17.58 -5.70
C SER A 169 -9.69 -17.46 -4.32
N VAL A 170 -8.78 -16.50 -4.15
CA VAL A 170 -8.20 -16.17 -2.84
C VAL A 170 -9.28 -15.81 -1.81
N TYR A 171 -10.38 -15.19 -2.23
CA TYR A 171 -11.49 -14.84 -1.35
C TYR A 171 -12.43 -16.02 -1.01
N GLU A 172 -12.33 -17.14 -1.74
CA GLU A 172 -13.04 -18.37 -1.38
C GLU A 172 -12.38 -19.08 -0.20
N SER A 173 -11.04 -19.01 -0.13
CA SER A 173 -10.24 -19.63 0.93
C SER A 173 -10.14 -18.75 2.19
N SER A 174 -10.34 -17.44 2.08
CA SER A 174 -10.32 -16.50 3.20
C SER A 174 -11.56 -15.59 3.14
N PRO A 175 -12.56 -15.81 4.02
CA PRO A 175 -13.85 -15.12 3.95
C PRO A 175 -13.70 -13.60 4.03
N MET A 176 -14.42 -12.89 3.16
CA MET A 176 -14.54 -11.43 3.20
C MET A 176 -15.26 -11.00 4.49
N THR A 177 -14.63 -10.14 5.28
CA THR A 177 -15.23 -9.59 6.51
C THR A 177 -16.40 -8.69 6.15
N LYS A 178 -17.57 -8.94 6.78
CA LYS A 178 -18.73 -8.07 6.68
C LYS A 178 -18.59 -6.90 7.64
N PHE A 179 -18.37 -5.70 7.12
CA PHE A 179 -18.26 -4.46 7.92
C PHE A 179 -19.61 -3.80 8.15
N THR A 180 -20.48 -3.85 7.14
CA THR A 180 -21.84 -3.29 7.17
C THR A 180 -22.81 -4.24 6.46
N ASP A 181 -24.08 -3.88 6.40
CA ASP A 181 -25.06 -4.64 5.62
C ASP A 181 -24.88 -4.49 4.10
N SER A 182 -24.17 -3.46 3.65
CA SER A 182 -23.85 -3.21 2.25
C SER A 182 -22.54 -3.85 1.79
N THR A 183 -21.74 -4.44 2.71
CA THR A 183 -20.44 -5.04 2.35
C THR A 183 -20.65 -6.24 1.43
N ILE A 184 -19.96 -6.26 0.30
CA ILE A 184 -19.85 -7.44 -0.57
C ILE A 184 -19.13 -8.56 0.19
N THR A 185 -19.71 -9.74 0.25
CA THR A 185 -19.18 -10.87 1.03
C THR A 185 -19.03 -12.16 0.25
N THR A 186 -19.38 -12.17 -1.03
CA THR A 186 -19.24 -13.34 -1.90
C THR A 186 -18.45 -13.00 -3.17
N VAL A 187 -17.71 -13.98 -3.69
CA VAL A 187 -16.94 -13.82 -4.93
C VAL A 187 -17.87 -13.48 -6.11
N GLU A 188 -19.04 -14.12 -6.18
CA GLU A 188 -20.00 -13.87 -7.24
C GLU A 188 -20.53 -12.42 -7.26
N GLU A 189 -20.78 -11.83 -6.09
CA GLU A 189 -21.19 -10.41 -5.99
C GLU A 189 -20.05 -9.50 -6.39
N LEU A 190 -18.82 -9.83 -5.94
CA LEU A 190 -17.63 -9.06 -6.31
C LEU A 190 -17.39 -9.10 -7.82
N GLU A 191 -17.45 -10.26 -8.46
CA GLU A 191 -17.31 -10.40 -9.91
C GLU A 191 -18.31 -9.53 -10.68
N LYS A 192 -19.58 -9.58 -10.29
CA LYS A 192 -20.63 -8.74 -10.91
C LYS A 192 -20.35 -7.25 -10.76
N GLU A 193 -19.89 -6.84 -9.58
CA GLU A 193 -19.52 -5.43 -9.33
C GLU A 193 -18.28 -5.02 -10.16
N LEU A 194 -17.24 -5.87 -10.25
CA LEU A 194 -16.06 -5.61 -11.06
C LEU A 194 -16.40 -5.49 -12.55
N GLU A 195 -17.28 -6.34 -13.07
CA GLU A 195 -17.77 -6.24 -14.45
C GLU A 195 -18.54 -4.92 -14.72
N LYS A 196 -19.34 -4.46 -13.77
CA LYS A 196 -20.01 -3.16 -13.83
C LYS A 196 -18.99 -2.01 -13.83
N ILE A 197 -17.96 -2.08 -12.97
CA ILE A 197 -16.89 -1.09 -12.87
C ILE A 197 -16.11 -1.01 -14.19
N LYS A 198 -15.78 -2.15 -14.82
CA LYS A 198 -15.14 -2.18 -16.14
C LYS A 198 -15.96 -1.42 -17.20
N LYS A 199 -17.27 -1.55 -17.18
CA LYS A 199 -18.17 -0.89 -18.14
C LYS A 199 -18.32 0.60 -17.88
N CYS A 200 -18.48 1.01 -16.61
CA CYS A 200 -18.70 2.41 -16.25
C CYS A 200 -17.41 3.22 -16.04
N GLY A 201 -16.26 2.55 -15.77
CA GLY A 201 -14.95 3.19 -15.62
C GLY A 201 -14.74 3.88 -14.26
N TYR A 202 -15.54 3.54 -13.25
CA TYR A 202 -15.37 3.99 -11.87
C TYR A 202 -15.99 2.98 -10.89
N ALA A 203 -15.55 3.01 -9.64
CA ALA A 203 -16.14 2.23 -8.55
C ALA A 203 -16.72 3.15 -7.48
N CYS A 204 -17.74 2.66 -6.76
CA CYS A 204 -18.24 3.29 -5.54
C CYS A 204 -18.04 2.38 -4.35
N ASP A 205 -17.82 2.96 -3.18
CA ASP A 205 -18.08 2.35 -1.88
C ASP A 205 -19.27 3.14 -1.31
N ASP A 206 -20.41 2.50 -1.21
CA ASP A 206 -21.67 3.06 -0.70
C ASP A 206 -22.01 2.41 0.63
N GLU A 207 -21.34 2.85 1.69
CA GLU A 207 -21.44 2.28 3.02
C GLU A 207 -20.99 0.81 3.11
N GLU A 208 -20.11 0.36 2.22
CA GLU A 208 -19.59 -1.01 2.25
C GLU A 208 -18.53 -1.19 3.35
N ARG A 209 -17.69 -0.18 3.58
CA ARG A 209 -16.67 -0.18 4.62
C ARG A 209 -17.17 0.35 5.96
N GLU A 210 -17.95 1.43 5.93
CA GLU A 210 -18.42 2.13 7.12
C GLU A 210 -19.77 2.78 6.85
N VAL A 211 -20.71 2.68 7.78
CA VAL A 211 -22.02 3.36 7.67
C VAL A 211 -21.82 4.88 7.65
N GLY A 212 -22.47 5.56 6.71
CA GLY A 212 -22.32 7.00 6.49
C GLY A 212 -21.13 7.39 5.58
N LEU A 213 -20.29 6.44 5.17
CA LEU A 213 -19.19 6.66 4.23
C LEU A 213 -19.67 6.49 2.78
N PHE A 214 -19.19 7.38 1.92
CA PHE A 214 -19.33 7.22 0.48
C PHE A 214 -18.03 7.60 -0.24
N CYS A 215 -17.53 6.68 -1.08
CA CYS A 215 -16.32 6.90 -1.85
C CYS A 215 -16.58 6.64 -3.34
N VAL A 216 -15.90 7.43 -4.18
CA VAL A 216 -15.80 7.18 -5.64
C VAL A 216 -14.34 7.01 -5.99
N GLY A 217 -14.02 5.94 -6.74
CA GLY A 217 -12.66 5.66 -7.22
C GLY A 217 -12.61 5.60 -8.75
N VAL A 218 -11.52 6.08 -9.32
CA VAL A 218 -11.21 5.96 -10.76
C VAL A 218 -9.81 5.39 -10.96
N PRO A 219 -9.61 4.54 -11.99
CA PRO A 219 -8.30 3.95 -12.29
C PRO A 219 -7.38 4.97 -12.95
N ILE A 220 -6.07 4.80 -12.77
CA ILE A 220 -5.01 5.55 -13.46
C ILE A 220 -4.20 4.55 -14.27
N PHE A 221 -4.03 4.82 -15.57
CA PHE A 221 -3.35 3.91 -16.48
C PHE A 221 -1.98 4.43 -16.91
N LYS A 222 -1.08 3.49 -17.22
CA LYS A 222 0.15 3.73 -17.99
C LYS A 222 0.34 2.59 -18.97
N ASN A 223 0.55 2.92 -20.25
CA ASN A 223 0.71 1.91 -21.32
C ASN A 223 -0.43 0.88 -21.38
N GLY A 224 -1.66 1.32 -21.14
CA GLY A 224 -2.86 0.46 -21.16
C GLY A 224 -3.06 -0.42 -19.92
N LYS A 225 -2.16 -0.38 -18.94
CA LYS A 225 -2.28 -1.11 -17.67
C LYS A 225 -2.62 -0.17 -16.54
N VAL A 226 -3.50 -0.59 -15.63
CA VAL A 226 -3.75 0.15 -14.40
C VAL A 226 -2.51 0.07 -13.51
N ILE A 227 -2.07 1.23 -13.04
CA ILE A 227 -0.89 1.33 -12.16
C ILE A 227 -1.23 1.88 -10.79
N ALA A 228 -2.35 2.58 -10.68
CA ALA A 228 -2.86 3.15 -9.44
C ALA A 228 -4.36 3.43 -9.59
N ALA A 229 -5.01 3.80 -8.51
CA ALA A 229 -6.34 4.41 -8.53
C ALA A 229 -6.34 5.63 -7.60
N MET A 230 -7.20 6.60 -7.91
CA MET A 230 -7.48 7.71 -6.99
C MET A 230 -8.93 7.69 -6.56
N SER A 231 -9.21 8.11 -5.31
CA SER A 231 -10.56 8.18 -4.80
C SER A 231 -10.85 9.50 -4.11
N LEU A 232 -12.13 9.87 -4.14
CA LEU A 232 -12.74 10.93 -3.34
C LEU A 232 -13.60 10.26 -2.28
N ALA A 233 -13.34 10.53 -0.98
CA ALA A 233 -13.99 9.90 0.16
C ALA A 233 -14.60 10.96 1.07
N GLY A 234 -15.88 10.83 1.38
CA GLY A 234 -16.60 11.77 2.23
C GLY A 234 -17.87 11.19 2.84
N PRO A 235 -18.58 11.96 3.65
CA PRO A 235 -19.86 11.55 4.22
C PRO A 235 -20.90 11.32 3.12
N LYS A 236 -21.68 10.25 3.25
CA LYS A 236 -22.70 9.82 2.26
C LYS A 236 -23.73 10.91 1.93
N PHE A 237 -24.12 11.75 2.90
CA PHE A 237 -25.10 12.81 2.67
C PHE A 237 -24.64 13.82 1.59
N ARG A 238 -23.33 13.99 1.35
CA ARG A 238 -22.80 14.85 0.28
C ARG A 238 -22.95 14.27 -1.13
N ARG A 239 -23.30 12.98 -1.25
CA ARG A 239 -23.67 12.38 -2.52
C ARG A 239 -25.00 12.93 -3.05
N MET A 240 -25.89 13.35 -2.14
CA MET A 240 -27.25 13.77 -2.44
C MET A 240 -27.35 15.22 -2.95
N ASP A 241 -26.23 15.92 -3.12
CA ASP A 241 -26.16 17.32 -3.55
C ASP A 241 -26.43 17.54 -5.06
N GLY A 242 -26.74 16.48 -5.82
CA GLY A 242 -27.02 16.53 -7.27
C GLY A 242 -25.77 16.59 -8.15
N GLU A 243 -24.57 16.74 -7.60
CA GLU A 243 -23.31 16.88 -8.33
C GLU A 243 -22.57 15.54 -8.57
N PHE A 244 -23.18 14.42 -8.20
CA PHE A 244 -22.52 13.11 -8.26
C PHE A 244 -21.93 12.78 -9.63
N GLN A 245 -22.69 12.98 -10.70
CA GLN A 245 -22.23 12.70 -12.07
C GLN A 245 -21.13 13.67 -12.51
N GLU A 246 -21.19 14.92 -12.06
CA GLU A 246 -20.14 15.92 -12.32
C GLU A 246 -18.83 15.52 -11.63
N LYS A 247 -18.89 15.08 -10.37
CA LYS A 247 -17.72 14.58 -9.61
C LYS A 247 -17.04 13.42 -10.34
N ILE A 248 -17.83 12.43 -10.81
CA ILE A 248 -17.31 11.29 -11.58
C ILE A 248 -16.65 11.76 -12.87
N ASN A 249 -17.30 12.62 -13.64
CA ASN A 249 -16.77 13.10 -14.92
C ASN A 249 -15.45 13.86 -14.68
N PHE A 250 -15.41 14.75 -13.69
CA PHE A 250 -14.21 15.49 -13.34
C PHE A 250 -13.05 14.56 -12.93
N MET A 251 -13.32 13.54 -12.11
CA MET A 251 -12.33 12.55 -11.73
C MET A 251 -11.79 11.76 -12.93
N LYS A 252 -12.66 11.38 -13.86
CA LYS A 252 -12.27 10.69 -15.10
C LYS A 252 -11.41 11.58 -16.01
N ASP A 253 -11.75 12.86 -16.12
CA ASP A 253 -10.97 13.82 -16.88
C ASP A 253 -9.56 13.98 -16.29
N LEU A 254 -9.44 14.12 -14.95
CA LEU A 254 -8.16 14.16 -14.26
C LEU A 254 -7.36 12.85 -14.46
N SER A 255 -8.02 11.70 -14.37
CA SER A 255 -7.36 10.40 -14.64
C SER A 255 -6.81 10.33 -16.06
N ALA A 256 -7.56 10.81 -17.04
CA ALA A 256 -7.10 10.87 -18.43
C ALA A 256 -5.94 11.84 -18.64
N GLU A 257 -5.92 12.97 -17.93
CA GLU A 257 -4.78 13.91 -17.94
C GLU A 257 -3.53 13.31 -17.33
N ILE A 258 -3.65 12.69 -16.15
CA ILE A 258 -2.57 11.97 -15.48
C ILE A 258 -2.01 10.87 -16.41
N THR A 259 -2.88 10.08 -17.03
CA THR A 259 -2.50 9.01 -17.97
C THR A 259 -1.67 9.57 -19.13
N ARG A 260 -2.06 10.70 -19.70
CA ARG A 260 -1.31 11.38 -20.77
C ARG A 260 0.06 11.87 -20.28
N GLU A 261 0.14 12.48 -19.10
CA GLU A 261 1.40 12.96 -18.54
C GLU A 261 2.38 11.81 -18.25
N LEU A 262 1.87 10.69 -17.73
CA LEU A 262 2.66 9.48 -17.46
C LEU A 262 3.17 8.78 -18.74
N PHE A 263 2.55 9.04 -19.88
CA PHE A 263 3.02 8.51 -21.17
C PHE A 263 4.19 9.30 -21.74
N VAL A 264 4.28 10.61 -21.43
CA VAL A 264 5.30 11.53 -21.98
C VAL A 264 6.59 11.49 -21.16
N LYS A 265 6.51 11.14 -19.88
CA LYS A 265 7.66 11.06 -18.92
C LYS A 265 8.08 9.61 -18.68
#